data_2f95e90dafb6ea0145ec88722114fe5f
#
_entry.id   2f95e90dafb6ea0145ec88722114fe5f
#
_cell.length_a   1.000
_cell.length_b   1.000
_cell.length_c   1.000
_cell.angle_alpha   90.00
_cell.angle_beta   90.00
_cell.angle_gamma   90.00
#
_symmetry.space_group_name_H-M   'P 1'
#
loop_
_entity.id
_entity.type
_entity.pdbx_description
1 polymer ?
#
loop_
_entity_poly.entity_id
_entity_poly.type
_entity_poly.pdbx_seq_one_letter_code
_entity_poly.pdbx_strand_id
1 'polypeptide(L)'
;MLRPSLGGGRFRFRQFGARKPGPGVLPISTDHAAAGGHANTTIAETLRRYPGRTTLSCSFGGPSGMVLLDLALRIEPALNVFVVDTELLFPETYALIDRVERRYGIAVERVRPEQSVAAQNAAHGDALWRRDPDACCDLRKVEPLRRYLRGFDAWMTAVRRDQSETRNDIALRTWDETAQIVKVAPLADWTENDVWGYVAANDVPVNTLHFDGYPSIGCTYCTRRVAPGEHARSGRWAGFDKIECGIHVG
;
A
#
# COMPACT_ATOMS: atom_id res chain seq x y z
N MET A 1 65.07 6.59 -1.90
CA MET A 1 64.15 6.86 -0.77
C MET A 1 63.37 8.14 -1.08
N LEU A 2 62.18 8.03 -1.58
CA LEU A 2 61.26 9.17 -1.77
C LEU A 2 59.85 8.64 -1.52
N ARG A 3 59.18 9.17 -0.48
CA ARG A 3 57.76 8.89 -0.15
C ARG A 3 56.84 9.76 -1.02
N PRO A 4 55.73 9.28 -1.54
CA PRO A 4 54.68 10.13 -2.09
C PRO A 4 53.69 10.56 -1.01
N SER A 5 53.38 11.86 -1.00
CA SER A 5 52.44 12.54 -0.15
C SER A 5 50.99 12.22 -0.56
N LEU A 6 50.15 11.86 0.42
CA LEU A 6 48.72 11.69 0.26
C LEU A 6 48.03 13.06 0.25
N GLY A 7 47.48 13.46 -0.89
CA GLY A 7 46.65 14.63 -1.03
C GLY A 7 45.23 14.33 -0.57
N GLY A 8 44.80 14.92 0.56
CA GLY A 8 43.42 14.85 1.08
C GLY A 8 42.49 15.75 0.29
N GLY A 9 41.70 15.18 -0.59
CA GLY A 9 40.58 15.87 -1.24
C GLY A 9 39.40 15.97 -0.30
N ARG A 10 39.13 17.18 0.23
CA ARG A 10 37.90 17.49 0.96
C ARG A 10 36.71 17.58 -0.01
N PHE A 11 35.81 16.59 0.00
CA PHE A 11 34.53 16.69 -0.64
C PHE A 11 33.67 17.72 0.10
N ARG A 12 33.41 18.87 -0.54
CA ARG A 12 32.42 19.84 -0.09
C ARG A 12 31.02 19.33 -0.43
N PHE A 13 30.23 18.96 0.58
CA PHE A 13 28.80 18.82 0.45
C PHE A 13 28.19 20.18 0.06
N ARG A 14 27.62 20.28 -1.14
CA ARG A 14 26.75 21.40 -1.50
C ARG A 14 25.47 21.25 -0.68
N GLN A 15 25.21 22.19 0.23
CA GLN A 15 23.91 22.39 0.84
C GLN A 15 22.93 22.79 -0.25
N PHE A 16 21.98 21.91 -0.56
CA PHE A 16 20.81 22.30 -1.32
C PHE A 16 19.92 23.14 -0.41
N GLY A 17 19.86 24.44 -0.70
CA GLY A 17 18.99 25.38 -0.02
C GLY A 17 17.53 24.95 -0.11
N ALA A 18 16.86 24.92 1.03
CA ALA A 18 15.43 24.71 1.13
C ALA A 18 14.70 25.75 0.27
N ARG A 19 14.02 25.31 -0.79
CA ARG A 19 13.10 26.16 -1.55
C ARG A 19 11.94 26.52 -0.62
N LYS A 20 11.69 27.81 -0.44
CA LYS A 20 10.48 28.30 0.23
C LYS A 20 9.25 27.78 -0.52
N PRO A 21 8.20 27.29 0.19
CA PRO A 21 6.95 26.91 -0.45
C PRO A 21 6.33 28.14 -1.13
N GLY A 22 5.86 27.95 -2.37
CA GLY A 22 5.15 28.99 -3.11
C GLY A 22 3.81 29.35 -2.45
N PRO A 23 3.21 30.51 -2.77
CA PRO A 23 1.94 30.95 -2.19
C PRO A 23 0.81 30.06 -2.73
N GLY A 24 0.22 29.23 -1.85
CA GLY A 24 -0.90 28.35 -2.21
C GLY A 24 -1.12 27.16 -1.28
N VAL A 25 -0.45 27.09 -0.12
CA VAL A 25 -0.79 26.08 0.89
C VAL A 25 -2.07 26.52 1.58
N LEU A 26 -3.20 25.89 1.21
CA LEU A 26 -4.46 26.05 1.94
C LEU A 26 -4.26 25.65 3.40
N PRO A 27 -4.87 26.36 4.38
CA PRO A 27 -4.75 26.01 5.79
C PRO A 27 -5.25 24.57 5.99
N ILE A 28 -4.47 23.78 6.75
CA ILE A 28 -4.86 22.45 7.18
C ILE A 28 -6.19 22.57 7.90
N SER A 29 -7.25 21.97 7.34
CA SER A 29 -8.59 21.98 7.92
C SER A 29 -8.54 21.33 9.31
N THR A 30 -9.31 21.87 10.27
CA THR A 30 -9.50 21.27 11.59
C THR A 30 -10.10 19.85 11.51
N ASP A 31 -10.70 19.47 10.39
CA ASP A 31 -11.25 18.15 10.12
C ASP A 31 -10.16 17.06 9.97
N HIS A 32 -8.95 17.41 9.51
CA HIS A 32 -7.84 16.46 9.44
C HIS A 32 -7.38 15.96 10.80
N ALA A 33 -7.43 16.81 11.83
CA ALA A 33 -7.07 16.42 13.20
C ALA A 33 -8.11 15.43 13.79
N ALA A 34 -9.38 15.62 13.47
CA ALA A 34 -10.47 14.73 13.92
C ALA A 34 -10.40 13.37 13.20
N ALA A 35 -10.20 13.35 11.88
CA ALA A 35 -10.05 12.12 11.10
C ALA A 35 -8.83 11.31 11.58
N GLY A 36 -7.69 11.97 11.82
CA GLY A 36 -6.50 11.34 12.39
C GLY A 36 -6.75 10.76 13.78
N GLY A 37 -7.52 11.44 14.63
CA GLY A 37 -7.91 10.97 15.96
C GLY A 37 -8.73 9.68 15.92
N HIS A 38 -9.70 9.59 15.02
CA HIS A 38 -10.53 8.39 14.86
C HIS A 38 -9.71 7.19 14.33
N ALA A 39 -8.83 7.40 13.36
CA ALA A 39 -7.97 6.34 12.83
C ALA A 39 -7.06 5.78 13.92
N ASN A 40 -6.36 6.65 14.68
CA ASN A 40 -5.49 6.25 15.78
C ASN A 40 -6.26 5.48 16.87
N THR A 41 -7.45 5.94 17.24
CA THR A 41 -8.32 5.25 18.22
C THR A 41 -8.68 3.86 17.71
N THR A 42 -9.10 3.73 16.44
CA THR A 42 -9.47 2.44 15.84
C THR A 42 -8.30 1.47 15.80
N ILE A 43 -7.10 1.95 15.43
CA ILE A 43 -5.86 1.15 15.43
C ILE A 43 -5.55 0.66 16.85
N ALA A 44 -5.48 1.58 17.82
CA ALA A 44 -5.14 1.26 19.20
C ALA A 44 -6.14 0.28 19.85
N GLU A 45 -7.44 0.46 19.62
CA GLU A 45 -8.47 -0.47 20.09
C GLU A 45 -8.32 -1.86 19.46
N THR A 46 -8.02 -1.95 18.17
CA THR A 46 -7.82 -3.21 17.47
C THR A 46 -6.62 -3.96 18.04
N LEU A 47 -5.49 -3.28 18.19
CA LEU A 47 -4.27 -3.86 18.76
C LEU A 47 -4.47 -4.35 20.21
N ARG A 48 -5.18 -3.56 21.02
CA ARG A 48 -5.50 -3.94 22.40
C ARG A 48 -6.45 -5.15 22.47
N ARG A 49 -7.41 -5.25 21.54
CA ARG A 49 -8.39 -6.35 21.52
C ARG A 49 -7.79 -7.67 21.03
N TYR A 50 -6.83 -7.60 20.11
CA TYR A 50 -6.19 -8.76 19.47
C TYR A 50 -4.67 -8.69 19.58
N PRO A 51 -4.11 -8.71 20.82
CA PRO A 51 -2.67 -8.51 21.05
C PRO A 51 -1.85 -9.63 20.41
N GLY A 52 -0.86 -9.29 19.60
CA GLY A 52 -0.02 -10.24 18.86
C GLY A 52 -0.75 -11.04 17.78
N ARG A 53 -2.06 -10.81 17.59
CA ARG A 53 -2.91 -11.51 16.63
C ARG A 53 -3.50 -10.57 15.57
N THR A 54 -2.97 -9.35 15.47
CA THR A 54 -3.34 -8.35 14.47
C THR A 54 -2.26 -8.27 13.41
N THR A 55 -2.66 -8.19 12.14
CA THR A 55 -1.75 -7.94 11.01
C THR A 55 -2.22 -6.78 10.14
N LEU A 56 -1.31 -6.13 9.42
CA LEU A 56 -1.58 -5.02 8.51
C LEU A 56 -1.15 -5.37 7.09
N SER A 57 -2.10 -5.31 6.15
CA SER A 57 -1.76 -5.42 4.72
C SER A 57 -1.39 -4.07 4.13
N CYS A 58 -0.22 -4.00 3.49
CA CYS A 58 0.17 -2.86 2.68
C CYS A 58 0.50 -3.32 1.25
N SER A 59 -0.18 -2.77 0.26
CA SER A 59 0.08 -3.11 -1.14
C SER A 59 1.29 -2.37 -1.73
N PHE A 60 1.78 -1.34 -1.03
CA PHE A 60 2.84 -0.43 -1.49
C PHE A 60 2.56 0.21 -2.87
N GLY A 61 1.35 0.06 -3.36
CA GLY A 61 0.89 0.65 -4.62
C GLY A 61 0.06 1.91 -4.45
N GLY A 62 -0.41 2.22 -3.24
CA GLY A 62 -1.23 3.39 -2.97
C GLY A 62 -0.83 4.14 -1.70
N PRO A 63 -1.02 5.48 -1.63
CA PRO A 63 -0.60 6.29 -0.49
C PRO A 63 -1.36 5.94 0.79
N SER A 64 -2.62 5.52 0.70
CA SER A 64 -3.42 5.12 1.87
C SER A 64 -2.79 3.98 2.67
N GLY A 65 -2.22 2.96 1.98
CA GLY A 65 -1.49 1.88 2.63
C GLY A 65 -0.29 2.37 3.42
N MET A 66 0.41 3.36 2.88
CA MET A 66 1.57 3.97 3.52
C MET A 66 1.19 4.82 4.72
N VAL A 67 0.08 5.57 4.64
CA VAL A 67 -0.46 6.33 5.77
C VAL A 67 -0.89 5.40 6.90
N LEU A 68 -1.63 4.35 6.61
CA LEU A 68 -2.05 3.38 7.63
C LEU A 68 -0.85 2.71 8.29
N LEU A 69 0.18 2.35 7.51
CA LEU A 69 1.42 1.77 8.01
C LEU A 69 2.13 2.72 8.97
N ASP A 70 2.30 4.00 8.60
CA ASP A 70 2.96 5.01 9.45
C ASP A 70 2.19 5.23 10.76
N LEU A 71 0.87 5.40 10.70
CA LEU A 71 0.02 5.56 11.89
C LEU A 71 0.11 4.32 12.82
N ALA A 72 0.02 3.13 12.24
CA ALA A 72 0.01 1.88 13.01
C ALA A 72 1.37 1.61 13.68
N LEU A 73 2.49 1.82 12.97
CA LEU A 73 3.83 1.62 13.52
C LEU A 73 4.23 2.65 14.58
N ARG A 74 3.62 3.84 14.58
CA ARG A 74 3.78 4.81 15.69
C ARG A 74 3.12 4.34 16.98
N ILE A 75 2.08 3.48 16.88
CA ILE A 75 1.35 2.93 18.04
C ILE A 75 1.97 1.59 18.47
N GLU A 76 2.28 0.71 17.52
CA GLU A 76 2.86 -0.60 17.73
C GLU A 76 4.02 -0.84 16.75
N PRO A 77 5.26 -0.51 17.13
CA PRO A 77 6.43 -0.66 16.27
C PRO A 77 6.73 -2.11 15.87
N ALA A 78 6.26 -3.10 16.65
CA ALA A 78 6.43 -4.53 16.39
C ALA A 78 5.25 -5.15 15.60
N LEU A 79 4.34 -4.32 15.09
CA LEU A 79 3.19 -4.81 14.32
C LEU A 79 3.64 -5.64 13.11
N ASN A 80 3.01 -6.78 12.93
CA ASN A 80 3.20 -7.58 11.72
C ASN A 80 2.63 -6.84 10.50
N VAL A 81 3.49 -6.57 9.52
CA VAL A 81 3.14 -5.93 8.24
C VAL A 81 3.45 -6.90 7.11
N PHE A 82 2.51 -7.07 6.20
CA PHE A 82 2.71 -7.93 5.03
C PHE A 82 2.28 -7.28 3.72
N VAL A 83 2.84 -7.82 2.63
CA VAL A 83 2.43 -7.54 1.25
C VAL A 83 2.07 -8.85 0.56
N VAL A 84 1.00 -8.85 -0.25
CA VAL A 84 0.75 -9.94 -1.18
C VAL A 84 1.67 -9.74 -2.39
N ASP A 85 2.80 -10.45 -2.36
CA ASP A 85 3.79 -10.42 -3.44
C ASP A 85 3.36 -11.38 -4.56
N THR A 86 2.75 -10.80 -5.58
CA THR A 86 2.26 -11.56 -6.73
C THR A 86 3.37 -12.04 -7.67
N GLU A 87 4.63 -11.70 -7.41
CA GLU A 87 5.78 -11.85 -8.33
C GLU A 87 5.61 -11.06 -9.66
N LEU A 88 4.59 -10.22 -9.73
CA LEU A 88 4.24 -9.39 -10.90
C LEU A 88 4.10 -7.91 -10.50
N LEU A 89 4.66 -7.50 -9.36
CA LEU A 89 4.65 -6.11 -8.93
C LEU A 89 5.65 -5.28 -9.74
N PHE A 90 5.47 -3.97 -9.74
CA PHE A 90 6.44 -3.05 -10.35
C PHE A 90 7.76 -3.02 -9.58
N PRO A 91 8.90 -2.80 -10.27
CA PRO A 91 10.20 -2.58 -9.61
C PRO A 91 10.15 -1.46 -8.56
N GLU A 92 9.40 -0.38 -8.83
CA GLU A 92 9.19 0.76 -7.93
C GLU A 92 8.45 0.34 -6.65
N THR A 93 7.57 -0.65 -6.74
CA THR A 93 6.88 -1.21 -5.57
C THR A 93 7.86 -1.97 -4.68
N TYR A 94 8.74 -2.79 -5.24
CA TYR A 94 9.79 -3.48 -4.49
C TYR A 94 10.77 -2.48 -3.87
N ALA A 95 11.21 -1.47 -4.63
CA ALA A 95 12.08 -0.42 -4.13
C ALA A 95 11.45 0.38 -2.98
N LEU A 96 10.12 0.61 -3.02
CA LEU A 96 9.41 1.23 -1.91
C LEU A 96 9.39 0.33 -0.67
N ILE A 97 9.16 -0.98 -0.82
CA ILE A 97 9.20 -1.93 0.30
C ILE A 97 10.56 -1.86 0.99
N ASP A 98 11.66 -1.96 0.22
CA ASP A 98 13.03 -1.89 0.77
C ASP A 98 13.31 -0.55 1.47
N ARG A 99 12.79 0.56 0.95
CA ARG A 99 12.89 1.88 1.58
C ARG A 99 12.13 1.95 2.90
N VAL A 100 10.94 1.35 2.96
CA VAL A 100 10.10 1.29 4.15
C VAL A 100 10.73 0.42 5.24
N GLU A 101 11.24 -0.76 4.89
CA GLU A 101 11.94 -1.64 5.82
C GLU A 101 13.10 -0.91 6.50
N ARG A 102 13.91 -0.18 5.71
CA ARG A 102 15.02 0.64 6.27
C ARG A 102 14.55 1.82 7.11
N ARG A 103 13.48 2.52 6.69
CA ARG A 103 13.00 3.73 7.37
C ARG A 103 12.38 3.42 8.73
N TYR A 104 11.58 2.37 8.80
CA TYR A 104 10.82 2.02 10.00
C TYR A 104 11.48 0.92 10.84
N GLY A 105 12.58 0.32 10.37
CA GLY A 105 13.27 -0.74 11.07
C GLY A 105 12.47 -2.03 11.19
N ILE A 106 11.59 -2.32 10.22
CA ILE A 106 10.72 -3.50 10.20
C ILE A 106 11.11 -4.47 9.08
N ALA A 107 10.63 -5.71 9.18
CA ALA A 107 10.59 -6.64 8.06
C ALA A 107 9.15 -6.73 7.53
N VAL A 108 8.98 -6.55 6.22
CA VAL A 108 7.68 -6.72 5.55
C VAL A 108 7.56 -8.16 5.06
N GLU A 109 6.60 -8.90 5.59
CA GLU A 109 6.41 -10.28 5.16
C GLU A 109 5.84 -10.36 3.74
N ARG A 110 6.48 -11.17 2.89
CA ARG A 110 6.10 -11.32 1.48
C ARG A 110 5.26 -12.58 1.32
N VAL A 111 3.94 -12.41 1.32
CA VAL A 111 2.98 -13.50 1.14
C VAL A 111 2.87 -13.83 -0.34
N ARG A 112 3.38 -14.99 -0.74
CA ARG A 112 3.47 -15.42 -2.14
C ARG A 112 2.47 -16.50 -2.49
N PRO A 113 2.08 -16.59 -3.78
CA PRO A 113 1.38 -17.73 -4.33
C PRO A 113 2.18 -19.03 -4.13
N GLU A 114 1.50 -20.16 -4.06
CA GLU A 114 2.18 -21.47 -4.03
C GLU A 114 2.87 -21.79 -5.35
N GLN A 115 2.24 -21.36 -6.45
CA GLN A 115 2.78 -21.57 -7.78
C GLN A 115 3.59 -20.35 -8.24
N SER A 116 4.79 -20.59 -8.78
CA SER A 116 5.53 -19.57 -9.53
C SER A 116 4.75 -19.14 -10.78
N VAL A 117 5.14 -18.02 -11.39
CA VAL A 117 4.55 -17.59 -12.69
C VAL A 117 4.77 -18.64 -13.77
N ALA A 118 5.93 -19.30 -13.79
CA ALA A 118 6.22 -20.37 -14.75
C ALA A 118 5.31 -21.58 -14.55
N ALA A 119 5.07 -22.01 -13.31
CA ALA A 119 4.15 -23.12 -13.01
C ALA A 119 2.71 -22.78 -13.38
N GLN A 120 2.27 -21.54 -13.11
CA GLN A 120 0.97 -21.04 -13.54
C GLN A 120 0.83 -21.07 -15.06
N ASN A 121 1.86 -20.64 -15.81
CA ASN A 121 1.84 -20.67 -17.26
C ASN A 121 1.77 -22.10 -17.81
N ALA A 122 2.48 -23.05 -17.19
CA ALA A 122 2.42 -24.45 -17.57
C ALA A 122 1.02 -25.07 -17.33
N ALA A 123 0.35 -24.70 -16.23
CA ALA A 123 -0.97 -25.26 -15.87
C ALA A 123 -2.13 -24.60 -16.63
N HIS A 124 -2.06 -23.29 -16.85
CA HIS A 124 -3.18 -22.49 -17.38
C HIS A 124 -2.88 -21.84 -18.75
N GLY A 125 -1.68 -22.05 -19.31
CA GLY A 125 -1.19 -21.37 -20.50
C GLY A 125 -0.64 -19.97 -20.19
N ASP A 126 0.12 -19.42 -21.13
CA ASP A 126 0.82 -18.13 -20.97
C ASP A 126 -0.13 -16.96 -20.72
N ALA A 127 0.38 -16.01 -19.94
CA ALA A 127 -0.27 -14.72 -19.70
C ALA A 127 -1.73 -14.82 -19.23
N LEU A 128 -2.01 -15.64 -18.21
CA LEU A 128 -3.35 -15.82 -17.64
C LEU A 128 -4.01 -14.47 -17.32
N TRP A 129 -3.24 -13.48 -16.86
CA TRP A 129 -3.73 -12.11 -16.57
C TRP A 129 -4.33 -11.37 -17.76
N ARG A 130 -4.06 -11.79 -19.02
CA ARG A 130 -4.61 -11.23 -20.27
C ARG A 130 -5.85 -11.96 -20.76
N ARG A 131 -6.12 -13.15 -20.28
CA ARG A 131 -7.21 -14.02 -20.73
C ARG A 131 -8.30 -14.16 -19.68
N ASP A 132 -7.87 -14.31 -18.45
CA ASP A 132 -8.73 -14.44 -17.28
C ASP A 132 -8.07 -13.75 -16.08
N PRO A 133 -8.26 -12.42 -15.96
CA PRO A 133 -7.70 -11.65 -14.83
C PRO A 133 -8.33 -12.01 -13.48
N ASP A 134 -9.53 -12.60 -13.45
CA ASP A 134 -10.17 -13.07 -12.22
C ASP A 134 -9.47 -14.31 -11.69
N ALA A 135 -9.29 -15.34 -12.50
CA ALA A 135 -8.52 -16.52 -12.12
C ALA A 135 -7.07 -16.18 -11.73
N CYS A 136 -6.42 -15.26 -12.46
CA CYS A 136 -5.08 -14.81 -12.11
C CYS A 136 -5.06 -14.09 -10.75
N CYS A 137 -6.03 -13.23 -10.44
CA CYS A 137 -6.13 -12.55 -9.14
C CYS A 137 -6.45 -13.54 -8.02
N ASP A 138 -7.28 -14.53 -8.27
CA ASP A 138 -7.59 -15.55 -7.27
C ASP A 138 -6.33 -16.34 -6.88
N LEU A 139 -5.62 -16.88 -7.86
CA LEU A 139 -4.39 -17.65 -7.65
C LEU A 139 -3.26 -16.82 -7.01
N ARG A 140 -3.10 -15.55 -7.43
CA ARG A 140 -1.92 -14.77 -7.03
C ARG A 140 -2.15 -13.78 -5.90
N LYS A 141 -3.41 -13.57 -5.50
CA LYS A 141 -3.75 -12.60 -4.44
C LYS A 141 -4.69 -13.16 -3.40
N VAL A 142 -5.86 -13.66 -3.83
CA VAL A 142 -6.94 -13.99 -2.91
C VAL A 142 -6.60 -15.24 -2.10
N GLU A 143 -6.17 -16.31 -2.77
CA GLU A 143 -5.76 -17.55 -2.11
C GLU A 143 -4.58 -17.33 -1.14
N PRO A 144 -3.43 -16.72 -1.57
CA PRO A 144 -2.32 -16.46 -0.66
C PRO A 144 -2.72 -15.62 0.55
N LEU A 145 -3.54 -14.59 0.34
CA LEU A 145 -4.06 -13.75 1.41
C LEU A 145 -4.88 -14.58 2.42
N ARG A 146 -5.86 -15.36 1.94
CA ARG A 146 -6.70 -16.20 2.81
C ARG A 146 -5.88 -17.18 3.61
N ARG A 147 -4.91 -17.84 2.98
CA ARG A 147 -4.00 -18.77 3.65
C ARG A 147 -3.22 -18.09 4.77
N TYR A 148 -2.68 -16.91 4.48
CA TYR A 148 -1.91 -16.14 5.45
C TYR A 148 -2.73 -15.65 6.64
N LEU A 149 -3.93 -15.12 6.37
CA LEU A 149 -4.79 -14.55 7.41
C LEU A 149 -5.28 -15.55 8.45
N ARG A 150 -5.25 -16.87 8.17
CA ARG A 150 -5.59 -17.92 9.16
C ARG A 150 -4.73 -17.86 10.43
N GLY A 151 -3.56 -17.22 10.36
CA GLY A 151 -2.65 -17.01 11.48
C GLY A 151 -3.07 -15.89 12.44
N PHE A 152 -4.13 -15.10 12.13
CA PHE A 152 -4.48 -13.88 12.84
C PHE A 152 -5.97 -13.82 13.20
N ASP A 153 -6.33 -12.89 14.11
CA ASP A 153 -7.71 -12.65 14.53
C ASP A 153 -8.26 -11.32 14.02
N ALA A 154 -7.35 -10.38 13.67
CA ALA A 154 -7.70 -9.10 13.07
C ALA A 154 -6.76 -8.73 11.92
N TRP A 155 -7.34 -8.16 10.88
CA TRP A 155 -6.62 -7.68 9.69
C TRP A 155 -6.95 -6.21 9.40
N MET A 156 -5.95 -5.34 9.47
CA MET A 156 -6.08 -3.94 9.11
C MET A 156 -5.76 -3.72 7.63
N THR A 157 -6.61 -2.94 6.96
CA THR A 157 -6.49 -2.59 5.54
C THR A 157 -6.80 -1.11 5.31
N ALA A 158 -6.15 -0.50 4.33
CA ALA A 158 -6.26 0.93 4.04
C ALA A 158 -7.32 1.26 2.98
N VAL A 159 -8.39 0.47 2.89
CA VAL A 159 -9.51 0.79 2.02
C VAL A 159 -10.27 1.99 2.56
N ARG A 160 -10.77 2.83 1.65
CA ARG A 160 -11.55 4.03 1.96
C ARG A 160 -12.81 4.06 1.11
N ARG A 161 -13.85 4.71 1.62
CA ARG A 161 -15.13 4.85 0.92
C ARG A 161 -15.02 5.66 -0.36
N ASP A 162 -14.19 6.70 -0.38
CA ASP A 162 -14.00 7.59 -1.54
C ASP A 162 -13.21 7.00 -2.72
N GLN A 163 -12.67 5.78 -2.59
CA GLN A 163 -11.83 5.18 -3.62
C GLN A 163 -12.60 4.68 -4.84
N SER A 164 -13.83 4.27 -4.68
CA SER A 164 -14.73 3.82 -5.75
C SER A 164 -16.15 3.66 -5.22
N GLU A 165 -17.13 3.68 -6.12
CA GLU A 165 -18.55 3.45 -5.78
C GLU A 165 -18.79 2.11 -5.08
N THR A 166 -18.04 1.08 -5.45
CA THR A 166 -18.10 -0.25 -4.83
C THR A 166 -17.65 -0.28 -3.38
N ARG A 167 -17.08 0.83 -2.88
CA ARG A 167 -16.52 0.95 -1.53
C ARG A 167 -17.30 1.93 -0.63
N ASN A 168 -18.34 2.57 -1.13
CA ASN A 168 -19.09 3.60 -0.39
C ASN A 168 -19.61 3.11 0.97
N ASP A 169 -19.96 1.82 1.07
CA ASP A 169 -20.56 1.23 2.27
C ASP A 169 -19.56 0.44 3.14
N ILE A 170 -18.26 0.64 2.94
CA ILE A 170 -17.25 -0.05 3.75
C ILE A 170 -17.45 0.30 5.23
N ALA A 171 -17.67 -0.72 6.04
CA ALA A 171 -17.72 -0.58 7.49
C ALA A 171 -16.31 -0.42 8.08
N LEU A 172 -16.21 0.36 9.16
CA LEU A 172 -14.97 0.53 9.91
C LEU A 172 -14.43 -0.80 10.45
N ARG A 173 -15.36 -1.70 10.85
CA ARG A 173 -15.07 -3.08 11.28
C ARG A 173 -16.16 -3.99 10.71
N THR A 174 -15.74 -5.11 10.14
CA THR A 174 -16.65 -6.14 9.63
C THR A 174 -16.04 -7.52 9.86
N TRP A 175 -16.88 -8.53 9.95
CA TRP A 175 -16.44 -9.91 9.88
C TRP A 175 -16.29 -10.30 8.41
N ASP A 176 -15.10 -10.75 8.04
CA ASP A 176 -14.82 -11.25 6.69
C ASP A 176 -15.12 -12.76 6.68
N GLU A 177 -16.27 -13.14 6.14
CA GLU A 177 -16.75 -14.53 6.09
C GLU A 177 -15.81 -15.44 5.30
N THR A 178 -15.13 -14.86 4.31
CA THR A 178 -14.25 -15.63 3.43
C THR A 178 -12.90 -15.93 4.10
N ALA A 179 -12.34 -14.97 4.79
CA ALA A 179 -11.08 -15.12 5.52
C ALA A 179 -11.28 -15.56 6.98
N GLN A 180 -12.54 -15.56 7.48
CA GLN A 180 -12.89 -15.90 8.88
C GLN A 180 -12.11 -15.06 9.89
N ILE A 181 -12.10 -13.73 9.69
CA ILE A 181 -11.29 -12.79 10.47
C ILE A 181 -12.02 -11.45 10.63
N VAL A 182 -11.71 -10.70 11.67
CA VAL A 182 -12.17 -9.32 11.80
C VAL A 182 -11.35 -8.42 10.87
N LYS A 183 -12.00 -7.83 9.86
CA LYS A 183 -11.43 -6.86 8.94
C LYS A 183 -11.67 -5.46 9.47
N VAL A 184 -10.64 -4.64 9.52
CA VAL A 184 -10.69 -3.27 10.06
C VAL A 184 -10.14 -2.31 9.02
N ALA A 185 -10.88 -1.23 8.76
CA ALA A 185 -10.53 -0.17 7.81
C ALA A 185 -10.39 1.18 8.53
N PRO A 186 -9.28 1.44 9.24
CA PRO A 186 -9.13 2.65 10.07
C PRO A 186 -9.24 3.95 9.30
N LEU A 187 -8.96 3.92 7.99
CA LEU A 187 -9.03 5.08 7.10
C LEU A 187 -10.34 5.15 6.30
N ALA A 188 -11.39 4.38 6.67
CA ALA A 188 -12.63 4.29 5.88
C ALA A 188 -13.22 5.66 5.49
N ASP A 189 -13.20 6.63 6.41
CA ASP A 189 -13.77 7.98 6.24
C ASP A 189 -12.77 9.02 5.71
N TRP A 190 -11.51 8.63 5.48
CA TRP A 190 -10.52 9.56 4.96
C TRP A 190 -10.74 9.81 3.47
N THR A 191 -10.58 11.07 3.07
CA THR A 191 -10.57 11.48 1.67
C THR A 191 -9.17 11.33 1.06
N GLU A 192 -9.07 11.41 -0.25
CA GLU A 192 -7.78 11.44 -0.95
C GLU A 192 -6.93 12.64 -0.51
N ASN A 193 -7.58 13.80 -0.28
CA ASN A 193 -6.91 15.00 0.23
C ASN A 193 -6.35 14.79 1.64
N ASP A 194 -7.06 14.08 2.54
CA ASP A 194 -6.56 13.75 3.87
C ASP A 194 -5.31 12.89 3.79
N VAL A 195 -5.33 11.89 2.91
CA VAL A 195 -4.20 10.99 2.71
C VAL A 195 -2.97 11.73 2.20
N TRP A 196 -3.11 12.54 1.16
CA TRP A 196 -1.98 13.30 0.61
C TRP A 196 -1.51 14.40 1.55
N GLY A 197 -2.42 15.04 2.28
CA GLY A 197 -2.10 16.00 3.35
C GLY A 197 -1.24 15.35 4.45
N TYR A 198 -1.62 14.16 4.89
CA TYR A 198 -0.83 13.40 5.87
C TYR A 198 0.54 13.00 5.33
N VAL A 199 0.60 12.50 4.08
CA VAL A 199 1.86 12.13 3.40
C VAL A 199 2.82 13.32 3.40
N ALA A 200 2.35 14.49 3.00
CA ALA A 200 3.17 15.69 2.93
C ALA A 200 3.62 16.19 4.31
N ALA A 201 2.73 16.18 5.30
CA ALA A 201 3.01 16.66 6.65
C ALA A 201 4.00 15.75 7.43
N ASN A 202 4.03 14.46 7.13
CA ASN A 202 4.83 13.47 7.86
C ASN A 202 5.97 12.86 7.01
N ASP A 203 6.21 13.37 5.81
CA ASP A 203 7.22 12.86 4.88
C ASP A 203 7.10 11.33 4.68
N VAL A 204 5.86 10.83 4.55
CA VAL A 204 5.61 9.40 4.39
C VAL A 204 6.07 8.96 3.00
N PRO A 205 6.89 7.90 2.88
CA PRO A 205 7.33 7.43 1.58
C PRO A 205 6.17 6.87 0.76
N VAL A 206 6.10 7.24 -0.53
CA VAL A 206 5.09 6.75 -1.46
C VAL A 206 5.73 6.18 -2.73
N ASN A 207 4.96 5.42 -3.49
CA ASN A 207 5.39 4.85 -4.76
C ASN A 207 5.60 5.96 -5.79
N THR A 208 6.79 5.98 -6.41
CA THR A 208 7.18 7.05 -7.36
C THR A 208 6.33 7.05 -8.61
N LEU A 209 5.70 5.95 -8.97
CA LEU A 209 4.79 5.86 -10.12
C LEU A 209 3.58 6.81 -10.01
N HIS A 210 3.21 7.25 -8.80
CA HIS A 210 2.17 8.28 -8.66
C HIS A 210 2.53 9.59 -9.36
N PHE A 211 3.82 9.93 -9.43
CA PHE A 211 4.32 11.12 -10.11
C PHE A 211 4.51 10.90 -11.63
N ASP A 212 4.36 9.66 -12.10
CA ASP A 212 4.47 9.24 -13.49
C ASP A 212 3.12 8.88 -14.13
N GLY A 213 2.01 9.36 -13.55
CA GLY A 213 0.67 9.18 -14.10
C GLY A 213 0.02 7.83 -13.81
N TYR A 214 0.40 7.18 -12.70
CA TYR A 214 -0.24 5.97 -12.19
C TYR A 214 -0.99 6.25 -10.87
N PRO A 215 -2.22 6.76 -10.90
CA PRO A 215 -2.96 7.08 -9.68
C PRO A 215 -3.42 5.83 -8.90
N SER A 216 -3.48 4.67 -9.55
CA SER A 216 -3.80 3.38 -8.93
C SER A 216 -2.85 2.31 -9.43
N ILE A 217 -2.08 1.68 -8.53
CA ILE A 217 -1.00 0.77 -8.86
C ILE A 217 -1.33 -0.64 -8.37
N GLY A 218 -1.11 -1.63 -9.21
CA GLY A 218 -1.22 -3.06 -8.88
C GLY A 218 -0.11 -3.87 -9.53
N CYS A 219 -0.44 -4.99 -10.19
CA CYS A 219 0.53 -5.75 -10.97
C CYS A 219 0.89 -5.02 -12.26
N THR A 220 2.13 -5.16 -12.73
CA THR A 220 2.67 -4.54 -13.94
C THR A 220 1.79 -4.76 -15.17
N TYR A 221 1.31 -5.97 -15.37
CA TYR A 221 0.50 -6.34 -16.54
C TYR A 221 -0.97 -5.89 -16.45
N CYS A 222 -1.43 -5.48 -15.26
CA CYS A 222 -2.81 -5.07 -15.00
C CYS A 222 -2.92 -3.58 -14.66
N THR A 223 -1.88 -2.79 -14.96
CA THR A 223 -1.85 -1.37 -14.62
C THR A 223 -1.18 -0.58 -15.74
N ARG A 224 -1.86 0.45 -16.24
CA ARG A 224 -1.33 1.42 -17.19
C ARG A 224 -1.38 2.84 -16.62
N ARG A 225 -0.68 3.74 -17.25
CA ARG A 225 -0.84 5.20 -17.03
C ARG A 225 -2.27 5.62 -17.34
N VAL A 226 -2.73 6.65 -16.65
CA VAL A 226 -4.04 7.26 -16.84
C VAL A 226 -3.85 8.63 -17.50
N ALA A 227 -4.63 8.91 -18.54
CA ALA A 227 -4.57 10.20 -19.20
C ALA A 227 -5.25 11.28 -18.33
N PRO A 228 -4.86 12.56 -18.49
CA PRO A 228 -5.54 13.66 -17.80
C PRO A 228 -7.06 13.64 -18.06
N GLY A 229 -7.84 13.69 -16.98
CA GLY A 229 -9.32 13.65 -17.03
C GLY A 229 -9.94 12.24 -17.00
N GLU A 230 -9.15 11.17 -17.13
CA GLU A 230 -9.66 9.82 -16.89
C GLU A 230 -9.84 9.54 -15.39
N HIS A 231 -10.78 8.66 -15.05
CA HIS A 231 -10.95 8.21 -13.67
C HIS A 231 -9.68 7.53 -13.14
N ALA A 232 -9.31 7.75 -11.88
CA ALA A 232 -8.06 7.26 -11.28
C ALA A 232 -7.84 5.73 -11.41
N ARG A 233 -8.89 4.94 -11.48
CA ARG A 233 -8.81 3.48 -11.62
C ARG A 233 -8.96 2.97 -13.05
N SER A 234 -9.17 3.83 -14.07
CA SER A 234 -9.30 3.44 -15.48
C SER A 234 -8.05 2.74 -16.03
N GLY A 235 -6.90 2.96 -15.39
CA GLY A 235 -5.66 2.26 -15.69
C GLY A 235 -5.59 0.81 -15.21
N ARG A 236 -6.58 0.35 -14.41
CA ARG A 236 -6.59 -1.02 -13.86
C ARG A 236 -7.42 -1.94 -14.75
N TRP A 237 -6.85 -3.11 -15.08
CA TRP A 237 -7.48 -4.12 -15.94
C TRP A 237 -8.08 -3.55 -17.23
N ALA A 238 -7.39 -2.58 -17.85
CA ALA A 238 -7.87 -1.94 -19.08
C ALA A 238 -8.22 -2.97 -20.14
N GLY A 239 -9.44 -2.87 -20.70
CA GLY A 239 -10.00 -3.82 -21.66
C GLY A 239 -10.79 -4.98 -21.07
N PHE A 240 -10.98 -4.99 -19.73
CA PHE A 240 -11.82 -5.98 -19.03
C PHE A 240 -12.92 -5.27 -18.22
N ASP A 241 -14.05 -5.93 -18.07
CA ASP A 241 -15.14 -5.51 -17.19
C ASP A 241 -14.86 -5.91 -15.74
N LYS A 242 -13.68 -5.47 -15.23
CA LYS A 242 -13.17 -5.77 -13.90
C LYS A 242 -12.77 -4.49 -13.18
N ILE A 243 -13.35 -4.26 -12.00
CA ILE A 243 -13.12 -3.06 -11.19
C ILE A 243 -12.38 -3.33 -9.87
N GLU A 244 -12.43 -4.59 -9.38
CA GLU A 244 -11.79 -5.00 -8.12
C GLU A 244 -11.01 -6.30 -8.25
N CYS A 245 -10.00 -6.49 -7.38
CA CYS A 245 -9.13 -7.68 -7.42
C CYS A 245 -9.63 -8.87 -6.58
N GLY A 246 -10.78 -8.76 -5.94
CA GLY A 246 -11.34 -9.81 -5.09
C GLY A 246 -10.85 -9.81 -3.62
N ILE A 247 -9.81 -9.05 -3.27
CA ILE A 247 -9.29 -8.96 -1.89
C ILE A 247 -10.29 -8.26 -0.94
N HIS A 248 -11.06 -7.31 -1.45
CA HIS A 248 -11.92 -6.44 -0.64
C HIS A 248 -13.41 -6.65 -0.90
N VAL A 249 -13.75 -7.65 -1.70
CA VAL A 249 -15.12 -8.04 -2.01
C VAL A 249 -15.52 -9.10 -0.99
N GLY A 250 -16.46 -8.79 -0.10
CA GLY A 250 -16.95 -9.66 0.97
C GLY A 250 -17.68 -8.84 1.99
#